data_74cb52f0a6dc255080c4ba5e7da10e2a
#
_entry.id   74cb52f0a6dc255080c4ba5e7da10e2a
#
_cell.length_a   1.000
_cell.length_b   1.000
_cell.length_c   1.000
_cell.angle_alpha   90.00
_cell.angle_beta   90.00
_cell.angle_gamma   90.00
#
_symmetry.space_group_name_H-M   'P 1'
#
loop_
_entity.id
_entity.type
_entity.pdbx_description
1 polymer ?
#
loop_
_entity_poly.entity_id
_entity_poly.type
_entity_poly.pdbx_seq_one_letter_code
_entity_poly.pdbx_strand_id
1 'polypeptide(L)'
;MSENDRRELMKTGAAAALGALAGCALPGGASSDIKTLFTIPQVTIPVVGNGGLFPVRRIYCIGRNYAAHAREMGSDPTREPPFFFQKPTDAIQYIAPGSVADHPYPTLTKNYHYEVELVAALKSGGRSIPMDKALACVYGYALGLDMTRRDLQRGMGDQKKPWEIGKSFDRSAPIGPLHPASQIGHIKDGAIWLKVNGDIKQTANLNQMIWNVAEQISQLSEAYELMPGDIIYSGTPENVGPVVKGDVIECHIDKLPNLSLKIT
;
A
#
# COMPACT_ATOMS: atom_id res chain seq x y z
N MET A 1 36.69 23.28 38.21
CA MET A 1 35.68 22.28 38.61
C MET A 1 36.36 20.94 38.69
N SER A 2 36.47 20.37 39.89
CA SER A 2 37.15 19.11 40.15
C SER A 2 36.29 17.92 39.75
N GLU A 3 36.91 16.77 39.54
CA GLU A 3 36.24 15.52 39.18
C GLU A 3 35.19 15.06 40.23
N ASN A 4 35.31 15.56 41.47
CA ASN A 4 34.32 15.34 42.53
C ASN A 4 33.03 16.15 42.34
N ASP A 5 33.08 17.34 41.74
CA ASP A 5 31.90 18.16 41.49
C ASP A 5 30.98 17.55 40.42
N ARG A 6 31.56 16.75 39.50
CA ARG A 6 30.78 16.02 38.46
C ARG A 6 30.08 14.79 39.02
N ARG A 7 30.58 14.19 40.10
CA ARG A 7 29.93 12.99 40.72
C ARG A 7 28.79 13.36 41.65
N GLU A 8 28.78 14.53 42.24
CA GLU A 8 27.65 14.99 43.06
C GLU A 8 26.46 15.47 42.22
N LEU A 9 26.70 16.04 41.03
CA LEU A 9 25.64 16.45 40.11
C LEU A 9 24.84 15.27 39.51
N MET A 10 25.39 14.05 39.55
CA MET A 10 24.70 12.83 39.06
C MET A 10 23.90 12.08 40.14
N LYS A 11 23.96 12.51 41.40
CA LYS A 11 23.24 11.84 42.50
C LYS A 11 21.92 12.47 42.90
N THR A 12 21.61 13.65 42.40
CA THR A 12 20.36 14.38 42.76
C THR A 12 19.33 14.47 41.61
N GLY A 13 19.53 13.73 40.50
CA GLY A 13 18.65 13.75 39.33
C GLY A 13 17.87 12.44 39.05
N ALA A 14 17.79 11.53 40.03
CA ALA A 14 17.17 10.22 39.80
C ALA A 14 15.91 10.02 40.65
N ALA A 15 14.94 10.91 40.52
CA ALA A 15 13.57 10.63 40.97
C ALA A 15 12.61 11.62 40.26
N ALA A 16 11.78 11.11 39.42
CA ALA A 16 10.69 11.75 38.71
C ALA A 16 10.94 12.00 37.21
N ALA A 17 10.71 10.98 36.40
CA ALA A 17 10.01 11.05 35.09
C ALA A 17 10.00 9.66 34.45
N LEU A 18 9.39 8.66 35.08
CA LEU A 18 8.65 7.64 34.35
C LEU A 18 7.34 8.26 33.88
N GLY A 19 7.46 9.30 33.10
CA GLY A 19 6.41 9.86 32.29
C GLY A 19 6.28 8.95 31.09
N ALA A 20 5.21 8.18 31.08
CA ALA A 20 4.76 7.38 29.95
C ALA A 20 4.90 8.17 28.65
N LEU A 21 5.74 7.72 27.73
CA LEU A 21 5.55 7.91 26.31
C LEU A 21 4.30 7.09 25.95
N ALA A 22 3.14 7.55 26.42
CA ALA A 22 1.87 7.19 25.85
C ALA A 22 1.91 7.69 24.42
N GLY A 23 2.12 6.79 23.47
CA GLY A 23 1.76 7.04 22.09
C GLY A 23 0.35 7.63 22.14
N CYS A 24 0.05 8.63 21.32
CA CYS A 24 -1.26 9.24 21.18
C CYS A 24 -2.28 8.20 20.69
N ALA A 25 -2.63 7.25 21.55
CA ALA A 25 -3.87 6.52 21.46
C ALA A 25 -4.90 7.42 22.14
N LEU A 26 -5.70 8.12 21.36
CA LEU A 26 -6.91 8.76 21.86
C LEU A 26 -7.74 7.65 22.54
N PRO A 27 -8.16 7.83 23.80
CA PRO A 27 -9.02 6.84 24.45
C PRO A 27 -10.31 6.71 23.64
N GLY A 28 -10.67 5.49 23.30
CA GLY A 28 -11.95 5.18 22.69
C GLY A 28 -13.07 5.60 23.63
N GLY A 29 -13.98 6.44 23.14
CA GLY A 29 -15.22 6.78 23.85
C GLY A 29 -15.22 8.18 24.45
N ALA A 30 -15.47 9.12 23.64
CA ALA A 30 -16.29 10.34 23.70
C ALA A 30 -15.88 11.15 22.47
N SER A 31 -16.81 11.48 21.64
CA SER A 31 -16.66 12.59 20.69
C SER A 31 -16.38 13.84 21.53
N SER A 32 -15.11 14.03 21.90
CA SER A 32 -14.68 15.34 22.35
C SER A 32 -14.75 16.23 21.12
N ASP A 33 -15.46 17.35 21.24
CA ASP A 33 -15.51 18.42 20.25
C ASP A 33 -14.11 19.03 20.07
N ILE A 34 -13.18 18.24 19.51
CA ILE A 34 -11.88 18.75 19.10
C ILE A 34 -12.15 19.66 17.91
N LYS A 35 -12.15 20.96 18.16
CA LYS A 35 -12.30 21.98 17.13
C LYS A 35 -11.00 22.04 16.33
N THR A 36 -10.99 21.42 15.17
CA THR A 36 -9.89 21.56 14.19
C THR A 36 -10.00 22.91 13.47
N LEU A 37 -8.87 23.46 13.04
CA LEU A 37 -8.84 24.72 12.27
C LEU A 37 -9.54 24.60 10.92
N PHE A 38 -9.49 23.43 10.31
CA PHE A 38 -10.18 23.07 9.06
C PHE A 38 -10.42 21.55 9.04
N THR A 39 -11.34 21.11 8.18
CA THR A 39 -11.66 19.70 8.00
C THR A 39 -10.84 19.13 6.85
N ILE A 40 -10.15 18.00 7.10
CA ILE A 40 -9.55 17.17 6.06
C ILE A 40 -10.52 16.02 5.77
N PRO A 41 -11.01 15.87 4.52
CA PRO A 41 -11.87 14.76 4.18
C PRO A 41 -11.19 13.42 4.44
N GLN A 42 -11.90 12.49 5.09
CA GLN A 42 -11.42 11.10 5.22
C GLN A 42 -11.41 10.43 3.86
N VAL A 43 -10.25 9.91 3.44
CA VAL A 43 -10.17 9.07 2.24
C VAL A 43 -10.83 7.73 2.54
N THR A 44 -11.73 7.30 1.64
CA THR A 44 -12.50 6.07 1.82
C THR A 44 -12.59 5.27 0.52
N ILE A 45 -12.79 3.95 0.66
CA ILE A 45 -13.03 3.03 -0.44
C ILE A 45 -14.42 2.39 -0.24
N PRO A 46 -15.32 2.42 -1.25
CA PRO A 46 -16.61 1.73 -1.16
C PRO A 46 -16.47 0.23 -0.93
N VAL A 47 -17.36 -0.33 -0.13
CA VAL A 47 -17.40 -1.75 0.19
C VAL A 47 -18.58 -2.40 -0.52
N VAL A 48 -18.33 -3.49 -1.22
CA VAL A 48 -19.39 -4.25 -1.92
C VAL A 48 -20.31 -4.95 -0.92
N GLY A 49 -21.61 -4.88 -1.17
CA GLY A 49 -22.64 -5.68 -0.48
C GLY A 49 -23.14 -5.11 0.85
N ASN A 50 -22.59 -4.01 1.37
CA ASN A 50 -23.08 -3.43 2.62
C ASN A 50 -23.30 -1.90 2.60
N GLY A 51 -23.04 -1.24 1.46
CA GLY A 51 -23.17 0.22 1.32
C GLY A 51 -22.21 1.03 2.21
N GLY A 52 -21.27 0.39 2.90
CA GLY A 52 -20.31 1.03 3.78
C GLY A 52 -19.10 1.58 3.03
N LEU A 53 -18.37 2.47 3.72
CA LEU A 53 -17.11 3.02 3.27
C LEU A 53 -16.00 2.55 4.20
N PHE A 54 -14.92 2.01 3.62
CA PHE A 54 -13.73 1.63 4.37
C PHE A 54 -12.81 2.84 4.51
N PRO A 55 -12.50 3.32 5.72
CA PRO A 55 -11.61 4.46 5.93
C PRO A 55 -10.15 4.03 5.72
N VAL A 56 -9.43 4.74 4.85
CA VAL A 56 -8.01 4.45 4.60
C VAL A 56 -7.13 5.23 5.56
N ARG A 57 -6.20 4.51 6.23
CA ARG A 57 -5.24 5.09 7.17
C ARG A 57 -3.84 5.22 6.55
N ARG A 58 -3.27 4.14 6.06
CA ARG A 58 -1.95 4.10 5.40
C ARG A 58 -1.97 3.17 4.21
N ILE A 59 -1.16 3.49 3.21
CA ILE A 59 -0.96 2.67 2.02
C ILE A 59 0.48 2.14 2.07
N TYR A 60 0.61 0.84 2.29
CA TYR A 60 1.89 0.13 2.16
C TYR A 60 1.95 -0.54 0.80
N CYS A 61 3.14 -0.57 0.20
CA CYS A 61 3.40 -1.24 -1.06
C CYS A 61 4.60 -2.17 -0.90
N ILE A 62 4.49 -3.37 -1.48
CA ILE A 62 5.54 -4.40 -1.44
C ILE A 62 6.32 -4.35 -2.75
N GLY A 63 7.59 -4.02 -2.67
CA GLY A 63 8.44 -3.99 -3.87
C GLY A 63 8.89 -5.37 -4.31
N ARG A 64 8.88 -5.62 -5.65
CA ARG A 64 9.47 -6.80 -6.31
C ARG A 64 8.98 -8.15 -5.79
N ASN A 65 7.69 -8.29 -5.60
CA ASN A 65 7.11 -9.48 -4.96
C ASN A 65 6.74 -10.62 -5.91
N TYR A 66 7.11 -10.55 -7.20
CA TYR A 66 7.02 -11.65 -8.15
C TYR A 66 8.41 -11.95 -8.70
N ALA A 67 8.79 -13.24 -8.75
CA ALA A 67 10.15 -13.63 -9.10
C ALA A 67 10.56 -13.16 -10.50
N ALA A 68 9.66 -13.21 -11.47
CA ALA A 68 9.91 -12.75 -12.83
C ALA A 68 10.07 -11.22 -12.88
N HIS A 69 9.22 -10.48 -12.16
CA HIS A 69 9.33 -9.02 -12.01
C HIS A 69 10.63 -8.61 -11.29
N ALA A 70 11.04 -9.34 -10.25
CA ALA A 70 12.29 -9.07 -9.57
C ALA A 70 13.49 -9.15 -10.54
N ARG A 71 13.54 -10.19 -11.42
CA ARG A 71 14.57 -10.32 -12.46
C ARG A 71 14.49 -9.19 -13.50
N GLU A 72 13.28 -8.83 -13.95
CA GLU A 72 13.04 -7.70 -14.88
C GLU A 72 13.63 -6.39 -14.33
N MET A 73 13.55 -6.21 -13.00
CA MET A 73 14.07 -5.04 -12.30
C MET A 73 15.55 -5.16 -11.89
N GLY A 74 16.24 -6.21 -12.34
CA GLY A 74 17.67 -6.43 -12.08
C GLY A 74 17.98 -6.91 -10.66
N SER A 75 17.01 -7.55 -9.98
CA SER A 75 17.19 -8.13 -8.64
C SER A 75 17.23 -9.64 -8.69
N ASP A 76 17.89 -10.25 -7.72
CA ASP A 76 17.83 -11.70 -7.50
C ASP A 76 16.45 -12.05 -6.89
N PRO A 77 15.70 -12.99 -7.47
CA PRO A 77 14.43 -13.44 -6.92
C PRO A 77 14.57 -14.41 -5.74
N THR A 78 15.80 -14.70 -5.28
CA THR A 78 15.99 -15.41 -4.02
C THR A 78 15.23 -14.66 -2.94
N ARG A 79 14.67 -15.40 -2.00
CA ARG A 79 13.72 -14.89 -1.01
C ARG A 79 14.39 -13.95 0.01
N GLU A 80 14.87 -12.80 -0.48
CA GLU A 80 15.31 -11.69 0.39
C GLU A 80 14.15 -11.20 1.25
N PRO A 81 14.39 -10.61 2.44
CA PRO A 81 13.35 -9.93 3.19
C PRO A 81 12.60 -8.93 2.32
N PRO A 82 11.26 -8.86 2.38
CA PRO A 82 10.51 -7.92 1.56
C PRO A 82 10.89 -6.50 1.94
N PHE A 83 10.99 -5.60 0.96
CA PHE A 83 11.11 -4.19 1.24
C PHE A 83 9.79 -3.47 0.96
N PHE A 84 9.59 -2.38 1.68
CA PHE A 84 8.35 -1.64 1.71
C PHE A 84 8.59 -0.18 1.33
N PHE A 85 7.60 0.41 0.68
CA PHE A 85 7.47 1.85 0.53
C PHE A 85 6.01 2.24 0.77
N GLN A 86 5.71 3.52 0.83
CA GLN A 86 4.38 4.00 1.10
C GLN A 86 3.92 4.97 0.00
N LYS A 87 2.60 5.04 -0.18
CA LYS A 87 1.94 6.12 -0.89
C LYS A 87 1.16 6.96 0.12
N PRO A 88 1.01 8.28 -0.11
CA PRO A 88 0.13 9.09 0.73
C PRO A 88 -1.31 8.62 0.58
N THR A 89 -2.10 8.77 1.62
CA THR A 89 -3.50 8.28 1.67
C THR A 89 -4.36 8.89 0.57
N ASP A 90 -4.14 10.15 0.24
CA ASP A 90 -4.82 10.92 -0.80
C ASP A 90 -4.34 10.60 -2.24
N ALA A 91 -3.34 9.71 -2.38
CA ALA A 91 -2.99 9.14 -3.69
C ALA A 91 -4.07 8.21 -4.27
N ILE A 92 -5.06 7.82 -3.46
CA ILE A 92 -6.18 6.96 -3.90
C ILE A 92 -7.01 7.66 -4.96
N GLN A 93 -7.26 6.92 -6.05
CA GLN A 93 -8.31 7.22 -7.01
C GLN A 93 -9.27 6.03 -7.07
N TYR A 94 -10.48 6.20 -6.53
CA TYR A 94 -11.50 5.17 -6.64
C TYR A 94 -12.01 5.04 -8.08
N ILE A 95 -12.08 3.81 -8.58
CA ILE A 95 -12.61 3.46 -9.90
C ILE A 95 -13.85 2.60 -9.72
N ALA A 96 -14.99 3.10 -10.18
CA ALA A 96 -16.24 2.36 -10.09
C ALA A 96 -16.25 1.20 -11.12
N PRO A 97 -16.71 0.00 -10.73
CA PRO A 97 -16.87 -1.13 -11.68
C PRO A 97 -17.74 -0.78 -12.86
N GLY A 98 -17.38 -1.31 -14.03
CA GLY A 98 -18.17 -1.12 -15.27
C GLY A 98 -18.04 0.27 -15.91
N SER A 99 -17.19 1.14 -15.37
CA SER A 99 -16.88 2.43 -15.96
C SER A 99 -15.40 2.48 -16.39
N VAL A 100 -15.11 3.34 -17.39
CA VAL A 100 -13.74 3.72 -17.75
C VAL A 100 -13.49 5.10 -17.15
N ALA A 101 -12.67 5.17 -16.11
CA ALA A 101 -12.40 6.42 -15.41
C ALA A 101 -11.25 7.20 -16.07
N ASP A 102 -11.36 8.52 -16.12
CA ASP A 102 -10.25 9.37 -16.53
C ASP A 102 -9.12 9.34 -15.51
N HIS A 103 -7.90 9.12 -15.99
CA HIS A 103 -6.70 9.08 -15.18
C HIS A 103 -5.65 10.04 -15.76
N PRO A 104 -5.39 11.19 -15.14
CA PRO A 104 -4.48 12.18 -15.68
C PRO A 104 -3.04 11.66 -15.77
N TYR A 105 -2.40 11.87 -16.92
CA TYR A 105 -0.96 11.65 -17.04
C TYR A 105 -0.22 12.61 -16.08
N PRO A 106 0.61 12.08 -15.15
CA PRO A 106 1.22 12.91 -14.13
C PRO A 106 2.29 13.84 -14.67
N THR A 107 2.54 14.94 -13.96
CA THR A 107 3.64 15.86 -14.26
C THR A 107 5.01 15.23 -14.00
N LEU A 108 6.08 15.87 -14.46
CA LEU A 108 7.49 15.56 -14.17
C LEU A 108 8.02 14.23 -14.73
N THR A 109 7.21 13.43 -15.42
CA THR A 109 7.65 12.15 -16.00
C THR A 109 7.41 12.12 -17.51
N LYS A 110 8.26 11.37 -18.20
CA LYS A 110 8.11 10.96 -19.59
C LYS A 110 8.00 9.45 -19.75
N ASN A 111 7.94 8.74 -18.64
CA ASN A 111 7.91 7.27 -18.60
C ASN A 111 6.99 6.79 -17.47
N TYR A 112 5.67 6.81 -17.73
CA TYR A 112 4.62 6.49 -16.79
C TYR A 112 4.19 5.04 -16.94
N HIS A 113 4.36 4.22 -15.90
CA HIS A 113 4.13 2.78 -15.91
C HIS A 113 2.92 2.37 -15.09
N TYR A 114 2.25 1.31 -15.55
CA TYR A 114 1.26 0.54 -14.82
C TYR A 114 1.92 -0.59 -14.01
N GLU A 115 1.29 -0.98 -12.91
CA GLU A 115 1.60 -2.15 -12.09
C GLU A 115 0.29 -2.66 -11.46
N VAL A 116 -0.28 -3.77 -12.00
CA VAL A 116 -1.52 -4.35 -11.45
C VAL A 116 -1.23 -5.15 -10.20
N GLU A 117 -2.05 -4.96 -9.14
CA GLU A 117 -1.80 -5.56 -7.83
C GLU A 117 -3.09 -5.99 -7.11
N LEU A 118 -3.00 -7.09 -6.35
CA LEU A 118 -3.96 -7.39 -5.31
C LEU A 118 -3.75 -6.42 -4.15
N VAL A 119 -4.83 -5.85 -3.62
CA VAL A 119 -4.78 -4.99 -2.43
C VAL A 119 -5.50 -5.67 -1.28
N ALA A 120 -4.81 -5.83 -0.13
CA ALA A 120 -5.40 -6.32 1.10
C ALA A 120 -5.68 -5.16 2.06
N ALA A 121 -6.92 -5.08 2.59
CA ALA A 121 -7.35 -4.05 3.54
C ALA A 121 -7.50 -4.64 4.94
N LEU A 122 -7.00 -3.96 5.97
CA LEU A 122 -6.94 -4.46 7.33
C LEU A 122 -8.06 -3.88 8.22
N LYS A 123 -8.79 -4.75 8.94
CA LYS A 123 -9.79 -4.39 9.99
C LYS A 123 -9.21 -4.37 11.40
N SER A 124 -8.02 -4.91 11.57
CA SER A 124 -7.27 -4.96 12.82
C SER A 124 -5.78 -5.01 12.51
N GLY A 125 -4.93 -4.91 13.51
CA GLY A 125 -3.49 -4.93 13.35
C GLY A 125 -2.77 -5.25 14.63
N GLY A 126 -1.60 -4.66 14.80
CA GLY A 126 -0.68 -4.84 15.93
C GLY A 126 0.76 -4.82 15.48
N ARG A 127 1.64 -5.22 16.39
CA ARG A 127 3.07 -5.44 16.15
C ARG A 127 3.40 -6.92 16.22
N SER A 128 4.42 -7.37 15.49
CA SER A 128 4.94 -8.75 15.48
C SER A 128 3.81 -9.78 15.34
N ILE A 129 2.93 -9.57 14.37
CA ILE A 129 1.76 -10.44 14.13
C ILE A 129 2.25 -11.78 13.61
N PRO A 130 1.98 -12.90 14.32
CA PRO A 130 2.33 -14.22 13.83
C PRO A 130 1.67 -14.51 12.48
N MET A 131 2.37 -15.17 11.56
CA MET A 131 1.89 -15.45 10.22
C MET A 131 0.54 -16.22 10.22
N ASP A 132 0.34 -17.15 11.14
CA ASP A 132 -0.91 -17.92 11.29
C ASP A 132 -2.09 -17.07 11.77
N LYS A 133 -1.84 -15.87 12.30
CA LYS A 133 -2.85 -14.89 12.74
C LYS A 133 -3.06 -13.75 11.74
N ALA A 134 -2.16 -13.60 10.78
CA ALA A 134 -2.12 -12.44 9.90
C ALA A 134 -3.41 -12.27 9.06
N LEU A 135 -3.93 -13.34 8.47
CA LEU A 135 -5.17 -13.27 7.68
C LEU A 135 -6.41 -12.88 8.49
N ALA A 136 -6.43 -13.11 9.79
CA ALA A 136 -7.52 -12.66 10.66
C ALA A 136 -7.61 -11.11 10.72
N CYS A 137 -6.51 -10.42 10.44
CA CYS A 137 -6.48 -8.96 10.35
C CYS A 137 -7.13 -8.43 9.07
N VAL A 138 -7.29 -9.23 8.04
CA VAL A 138 -7.81 -8.79 6.73
C VAL A 138 -9.33 -8.58 6.80
N TYR A 139 -9.76 -7.40 6.40
CA TYR A 139 -11.17 -7.07 6.14
C TYR A 139 -11.64 -7.64 4.80
N GLY A 140 -10.86 -7.38 3.75
CA GLY A 140 -11.21 -7.74 2.38
C GLY A 140 -10.11 -7.39 1.39
N TYR A 141 -10.46 -7.53 0.11
CA TYR A 141 -9.54 -7.36 -1.00
C TYR A 141 -10.12 -6.43 -2.06
N ALA A 142 -9.23 -5.76 -2.78
CA ALA A 142 -9.55 -4.98 -3.97
C ALA A 142 -8.51 -5.21 -5.06
N LEU A 143 -8.86 -4.87 -6.30
CA LEU A 143 -7.91 -4.71 -7.39
C LEU A 143 -7.39 -3.29 -7.36
N GLY A 144 -6.07 -3.10 -7.46
CA GLY A 144 -5.44 -1.79 -7.51
C GLY A 144 -4.33 -1.70 -8.54
N LEU A 145 -3.85 -0.48 -8.75
CA LEU A 145 -2.70 -0.16 -9.59
C LEU A 145 -1.67 0.65 -8.78
N ASP A 146 -0.42 0.19 -8.75
CA ASP A 146 0.71 0.97 -8.23
C ASP A 146 1.34 1.76 -9.38
N MET A 147 0.70 2.89 -9.73
CA MET A 147 1.17 3.72 -10.84
C MET A 147 2.49 4.39 -10.50
N THR A 148 3.41 4.38 -11.49
CA THR A 148 4.81 4.70 -11.26
C THR A 148 5.36 5.69 -12.30
N ARG A 149 5.95 6.79 -11.84
CA ARG A 149 6.85 7.64 -12.63
C ARG A 149 8.20 6.94 -12.70
N ARG A 150 8.36 6.05 -13.69
CA ARG A 150 9.48 5.07 -13.74
C ARG A 150 10.84 5.71 -13.89
N ASP A 151 10.95 6.74 -14.70
CA ASP A 151 12.19 7.53 -14.87
C ASP A 151 12.65 8.15 -13.55
N LEU A 152 11.73 8.74 -12.78
CA LEU A 152 12.05 9.35 -11.50
C LEU A 152 12.38 8.29 -10.43
N GLN A 153 11.63 7.19 -10.39
CA GLN A 153 11.92 6.08 -9.47
C GLN A 153 13.33 5.51 -9.71
N ARG A 154 13.67 5.22 -10.99
CA ARG A 154 15.00 4.70 -11.35
C ARG A 154 16.09 5.71 -11.01
N GLY A 155 15.93 6.97 -11.41
CA GLY A 155 16.92 8.01 -11.13
C GLY A 155 17.17 8.23 -9.62
N MET A 156 16.17 8.03 -8.76
CA MET A 156 16.37 8.04 -7.30
C MET A 156 17.08 6.76 -6.84
N GLY A 157 16.66 5.59 -7.32
CA GLY A 157 17.31 4.32 -6.98
C GLY A 157 18.78 4.27 -7.33
N ASP A 158 19.16 4.76 -8.52
CA ASP A 158 20.56 4.84 -8.99
C ASP A 158 21.41 5.73 -8.07
N GLN A 159 20.80 6.76 -7.48
CA GLN A 159 21.41 7.65 -6.52
C GLN A 159 21.30 7.13 -5.06
N LYS A 160 20.74 5.94 -4.84
CA LYS A 160 20.46 5.37 -3.51
C LYS A 160 19.59 6.29 -2.63
N LYS A 161 18.65 7.00 -3.27
CA LYS A 161 17.68 7.89 -2.64
C LYS A 161 16.30 7.22 -2.59
N PRO A 162 15.41 7.67 -1.70
CA PRO A 162 14.04 7.16 -1.61
C PRO A 162 13.25 7.32 -2.92
N TRP A 163 12.23 6.46 -3.10
CA TRP A 163 11.42 6.38 -4.33
C TRP A 163 10.21 7.31 -4.36
N GLU A 164 9.96 8.08 -3.31
CA GLU A 164 8.74 8.88 -3.12
C GLU A 164 8.35 9.70 -4.34
N ILE A 165 9.29 10.41 -4.98
CA ILE A 165 9.01 11.23 -6.17
C ILE A 165 8.48 10.39 -7.35
N GLY A 166 8.85 9.12 -7.41
CA GLY A 166 8.42 8.16 -8.44
C GLY A 166 7.16 7.38 -8.08
N LYS A 167 6.86 7.22 -6.77
CA LYS A 167 5.82 6.33 -6.26
C LYS A 167 4.70 7.04 -5.48
N SER A 168 4.99 8.18 -4.84
CA SER A 168 4.10 8.86 -3.90
C SER A 168 3.63 10.19 -4.49
N PHE A 169 2.62 10.15 -5.37
CA PHE A 169 2.07 11.33 -6.04
C PHE A 169 0.56 11.18 -6.22
N ASP A 170 -0.11 12.29 -6.54
CA ASP A 170 -1.56 12.35 -6.68
C ASP A 170 -2.10 11.30 -7.65
N ARG A 171 -3.13 10.57 -7.22
CA ARG A 171 -3.79 9.50 -7.98
C ARG A 171 -2.86 8.33 -8.36
N SER A 172 -1.73 8.17 -7.70
CA SER A 172 -0.80 7.05 -7.97
C SER A 172 -1.28 5.70 -7.46
N ALA A 173 -2.44 5.64 -6.79
CA ALA A 173 -3.06 4.42 -6.27
C ALA A 173 -4.52 4.27 -6.75
N PRO A 174 -4.78 4.07 -8.07
CA PRO A 174 -6.11 3.68 -8.54
C PRO A 174 -6.54 2.37 -7.87
N ILE A 175 -7.83 2.30 -7.46
CA ILE A 175 -8.35 1.14 -6.74
C ILE A 175 -9.84 0.94 -7.01
N GLY A 176 -10.26 -0.31 -7.15
CA GLY A 176 -11.66 -0.71 -7.20
C GLY A 176 -12.30 -0.80 -5.80
N PRO A 177 -13.56 -1.23 -5.71
CA PRO A 177 -14.24 -1.42 -4.44
C PRO A 177 -13.64 -2.59 -3.64
N LEU A 178 -13.76 -2.52 -2.32
CA LEU A 178 -13.39 -3.61 -1.42
C LEU A 178 -14.45 -4.70 -1.36
N HIS A 179 -14.02 -5.94 -1.52
CA HIS A 179 -14.82 -7.14 -1.31
C HIS A 179 -14.47 -7.77 0.03
N PRO A 180 -15.43 -7.89 0.98
CA PRO A 180 -15.16 -8.49 2.28
C PRO A 180 -14.67 -9.95 2.15
N ALA A 181 -13.60 -10.30 2.85
CA ALA A 181 -13.07 -11.66 2.90
C ALA A 181 -14.07 -12.66 3.46
N SER A 182 -15.03 -12.21 4.27
CA SER A 182 -16.14 -13.03 4.78
C SER A 182 -17.10 -13.50 3.67
N GLN A 183 -17.13 -12.81 2.51
CA GLN A 183 -18.01 -13.15 1.36
C GLN A 183 -17.26 -13.95 0.30
N ILE A 184 -16.00 -13.61 0.02
CA ILE A 184 -15.25 -14.19 -1.11
C ILE A 184 -14.13 -15.17 -0.67
N GLY A 185 -13.89 -15.29 0.64
CA GLY A 185 -12.75 -16.02 1.19
C GLY A 185 -11.44 -15.24 1.08
N HIS A 186 -10.36 -15.81 1.63
CA HIS A 186 -9.03 -15.27 1.42
C HIS A 186 -8.51 -15.65 0.03
N ILE A 187 -8.08 -14.64 -0.73
CA ILE A 187 -7.52 -14.83 -2.07
C ILE A 187 -6.05 -15.25 -1.92
N LYS A 188 -5.73 -16.49 -2.36
CA LYS A 188 -4.39 -17.08 -2.30
C LYS A 188 -3.85 -17.45 -3.67
N ASP A 189 -4.75 -17.61 -4.64
CA ASP A 189 -4.49 -18.00 -6.02
C ASP A 189 -5.53 -17.35 -6.93
N GLY A 190 -5.38 -17.53 -8.22
CA GLY A 190 -6.26 -17.00 -9.25
C GLY A 190 -5.50 -16.11 -10.23
N ALA A 191 -6.13 -15.86 -11.38
CA ALA A 191 -5.53 -15.05 -12.42
C ALA A 191 -5.44 -13.59 -12.01
N ILE A 192 -4.32 -12.96 -12.36
CA ILE A 192 -4.11 -11.51 -12.35
C ILE A 192 -3.56 -11.10 -13.71
N TRP A 193 -4.20 -10.13 -14.36
CA TRP A 193 -3.72 -9.62 -15.64
C TRP A 193 -4.04 -8.14 -15.86
N LEU A 194 -3.28 -7.54 -16.78
CA LEU A 194 -3.49 -6.16 -17.24
C LEU A 194 -3.36 -6.12 -18.76
N LYS A 195 -4.25 -5.37 -19.40
CA LYS A 195 -4.23 -5.02 -20.82
C LYS A 195 -4.02 -3.53 -21.00
N VAL A 196 -3.37 -3.16 -22.10
CA VAL A 196 -3.35 -1.81 -22.62
C VAL A 196 -3.88 -1.83 -24.05
N ASN A 197 -4.94 -1.07 -24.33
CA ASN A 197 -5.61 -1.03 -25.63
C ASN A 197 -6.02 -2.41 -26.17
N GLY A 198 -6.45 -3.29 -25.26
CA GLY A 198 -6.87 -4.67 -25.58
C GLY A 198 -5.75 -5.71 -25.59
N ASP A 199 -4.47 -5.31 -25.65
CA ASP A 199 -3.32 -6.23 -25.64
C ASP A 199 -2.93 -6.61 -24.22
N ILE A 200 -2.76 -7.90 -23.94
CA ILE A 200 -2.23 -8.39 -22.65
C ILE A 200 -0.79 -7.90 -22.49
N LYS A 201 -0.52 -7.21 -21.40
CA LYS A 201 0.81 -6.75 -21.00
C LYS A 201 1.34 -7.49 -19.77
N GLN A 202 0.51 -7.63 -18.73
CA GLN A 202 0.87 -8.42 -17.55
C GLN A 202 -0.08 -9.61 -17.43
N THR A 203 0.44 -10.76 -17.05
CA THR A 203 -0.36 -11.96 -16.74
C THR A 203 0.42 -12.86 -15.79
N ALA A 204 -0.22 -13.31 -14.72
CA ALA A 204 0.36 -14.20 -13.72
C ALA A 204 -0.76 -14.93 -12.94
N ASN A 205 -0.34 -15.73 -11.97
CA ASN A 205 -1.20 -16.24 -10.91
C ASN A 205 -0.78 -15.65 -9.57
N LEU A 206 -1.73 -15.33 -8.71
CA LEU A 206 -1.47 -14.75 -7.39
C LEU A 206 -0.62 -15.65 -6.48
N ASN A 207 -0.63 -16.97 -6.69
CA ASN A 207 0.24 -17.90 -5.95
C ASN A 207 1.73 -17.81 -6.33
N GLN A 208 2.07 -17.01 -7.36
CA GLN A 208 3.45 -16.73 -7.77
C GLN A 208 4.09 -15.58 -6.98
N MET A 209 3.35 -14.94 -6.04
CA MET A 209 3.94 -14.00 -5.10
C MET A 209 5.05 -14.68 -4.29
N ILE A 210 6.21 -14.02 -4.16
CA ILE A 210 7.33 -14.47 -3.32
C ILE A 210 6.91 -14.49 -1.85
N TRP A 211 6.24 -13.42 -1.42
CA TRP A 211 5.66 -13.23 -0.10
C TRP A 211 4.15 -13.12 -0.24
N ASN A 212 3.40 -14.11 0.23
CA ASN A 212 1.94 -14.06 0.23
C ASN A 212 1.41 -13.03 1.24
N VAL A 213 0.11 -12.71 1.17
CA VAL A 213 -0.50 -11.66 2.01
C VAL A 213 -0.28 -11.89 3.52
N ALA A 214 -0.33 -13.13 4.00
CA ALA A 214 -0.10 -13.42 5.42
C ALA A 214 1.34 -13.09 5.82
N GLU A 215 2.30 -13.47 5.00
CA GLU A 215 3.72 -13.19 5.20
C GLU A 215 4.01 -11.68 5.12
N GLN A 216 3.39 -10.97 4.17
CA GLN A 216 3.51 -9.51 4.05
C GLN A 216 3.03 -8.80 5.32
N ILE A 217 1.86 -9.17 5.86
CA ILE A 217 1.33 -8.62 7.11
C ILE A 217 2.27 -8.91 8.28
N SER A 218 2.74 -10.14 8.38
CA SER A 218 3.68 -10.53 9.45
C SER A 218 4.96 -9.70 9.37
N GLN A 219 5.61 -9.61 8.21
CA GLN A 219 6.85 -8.85 8.00
C GLN A 219 6.67 -7.33 8.20
N LEU A 220 5.57 -6.75 7.67
CA LEU A 220 5.25 -5.34 7.91
C LEU A 220 5.06 -5.04 9.40
N SER A 221 4.45 -5.95 10.15
CA SER A 221 4.17 -5.75 11.57
C SER A 221 5.41 -5.76 12.45
N GLU A 222 6.54 -6.27 11.98
CA GLU A 222 7.83 -6.14 12.67
C GLU A 222 8.36 -4.69 12.62
N ALA A 223 8.15 -4.00 11.49
CA ALA A 223 8.62 -2.62 11.29
C ALA A 223 7.58 -1.58 11.75
N TYR A 224 6.28 -1.87 11.61
CA TYR A 224 5.19 -0.92 11.82
C TYR A 224 4.13 -1.50 12.76
N GLU A 225 3.49 -0.63 13.54
CA GLU A 225 2.24 -0.98 14.18
C GLU A 225 1.10 -0.86 13.16
N LEU A 226 0.63 -2.01 12.67
CA LEU A 226 -0.49 -2.07 11.75
C LEU A 226 -1.79 -1.79 12.49
N MET A 227 -2.73 -1.14 11.82
CA MET A 227 -3.99 -0.66 12.42
C MET A 227 -5.16 -0.88 11.46
N PRO A 228 -6.40 -0.86 11.96
CA PRO A 228 -7.58 -0.77 11.10
C PRO A 228 -7.46 0.40 10.11
N GLY A 229 -7.82 0.17 8.86
CA GLY A 229 -7.70 1.17 7.80
C GLY A 229 -6.39 1.11 7.00
N ASP A 230 -5.40 0.36 7.44
CA ASP A 230 -4.19 0.13 6.62
C ASP A 230 -4.53 -0.75 5.42
N ILE A 231 -3.96 -0.42 4.27
CA ILE A 231 -4.06 -1.22 3.04
C ILE A 231 -2.67 -1.57 2.52
N ILE A 232 -2.56 -2.73 1.88
CA ILE A 232 -1.31 -3.29 1.39
C ILE A 232 -1.47 -3.61 -0.09
N TYR A 233 -0.74 -2.91 -0.95
CA TYR A 233 -0.51 -3.25 -2.34
C TYR A 233 0.55 -4.34 -2.37
N SER A 234 0.20 -5.52 -2.92
CA SER A 234 0.94 -6.76 -2.67
C SER A 234 2.10 -7.02 -3.62
N GLY A 235 2.37 -6.12 -4.54
CA GLY A 235 3.36 -6.29 -5.61
C GLY A 235 2.75 -6.76 -6.92
N THR A 236 3.44 -6.48 -8.03
CA THR A 236 2.99 -6.66 -9.41
C THR A 236 3.75 -7.77 -10.13
N PRO A 237 3.14 -8.46 -11.10
CA PRO A 237 3.85 -9.34 -12.03
C PRO A 237 4.85 -8.59 -12.93
N GLU A 238 5.63 -9.34 -13.69
CA GLU A 238 6.53 -8.83 -14.74
C GLU A 238 5.79 -8.12 -15.88
N ASN A 239 6.56 -7.55 -16.82
CA ASN A 239 6.11 -6.79 -17.98
C ASN A 239 5.41 -5.47 -17.62
N VAL A 240 5.92 -4.80 -16.59
CA VAL A 240 5.56 -3.39 -16.34
C VAL A 240 6.01 -2.54 -17.52
N GLY A 241 5.17 -1.61 -17.97
CA GLY A 241 5.46 -0.86 -19.19
C GLY A 241 4.85 0.52 -19.23
N PRO A 242 5.29 1.36 -20.18
CA PRO A 242 4.82 2.72 -20.29
C PRO A 242 3.41 2.78 -20.88
N VAL A 243 2.69 3.83 -20.49
CA VAL A 243 1.45 4.29 -21.11
C VAL A 243 1.58 5.75 -21.50
N VAL A 244 0.79 6.15 -22.49
CA VAL A 244 0.70 7.53 -22.99
C VAL A 244 -0.75 8.01 -22.95
N LYS A 245 -0.94 9.31 -23.12
CA LYS A 245 -2.28 9.89 -23.22
C LYS A 245 -3.09 9.23 -24.35
N GLY A 246 -4.32 8.86 -24.04
CA GLY A 246 -5.23 8.15 -24.92
C GLY A 246 -5.29 6.65 -24.68
N ASP A 247 -4.28 6.05 -24.03
CA ASP A 247 -4.28 4.62 -23.71
C ASP A 247 -5.38 4.26 -22.73
N VAL A 248 -5.97 3.07 -22.93
CA VAL A 248 -6.94 2.46 -22.03
C VAL A 248 -6.31 1.25 -21.35
N ILE A 249 -6.31 1.26 -20.03
CA ILE A 249 -5.86 0.15 -19.19
C ILE A 249 -7.09 -0.62 -18.73
N GLU A 250 -7.06 -1.95 -18.83
CA GLU A 250 -8.03 -2.87 -18.26
C GLU A 250 -7.32 -3.87 -17.36
N CYS A 251 -7.82 -4.06 -16.14
CA CYS A 251 -7.23 -4.94 -15.15
C CYS A 251 -8.24 -5.96 -14.62
N HIS A 252 -7.72 -7.13 -14.27
CA HIS A 252 -8.50 -8.23 -13.73
C HIS A 252 -7.76 -8.95 -12.61
N ILE A 253 -8.53 -9.34 -11.60
CA ILE A 253 -8.15 -10.35 -10.61
C ILE A 253 -9.38 -11.23 -10.39
N ASP A 254 -9.19 -12.54 -10.39
CA ASP A 254 -10.27 -13.49 -10.11
C ASP A 254 -10.99 -13.13 -8.79
N LYS A 255 -12.33 -13.27 -8.81
CA LYS A 255 -13.25 -12.92 -7.71
C LYS A 255 -13.41 -11.42 -7.42
N LEU A 256 -12.72 -10.54 -8.15
CA LEU A 256 -12.87 -9.09 -8.02
C LEU A 256 -13.40 -8.49 -9.33
N PRO A 257 -14.15 -7.38 -9.28
CA PRO A 257 -14.59 -6.71 -10.50
C PRO A 257 -13.41 -6.14 -11.26
N ASN A 258 -13.48 -6.16 -12.58
CA ASN A 258 -12.51 -5.53 -13.44
C ASN A 258 -12.46 -4.02 -13.20
N LEU A 259 -11.28 -3.47 -13.40
CA LEU A 259 -11.02 -2.04 -13.30
C LEU A 259 -10.55 -1.53 -14.65
N SER A 260 -11.09 -0.40 -15.10
CA SER A 260 -10.70 0.22 -16.36
C SER A 260 -10.47 1.72 -16.19
N LEU A 261 -9.40 2.22 -16.80
CA LEU A 261 -9.09 3.66 -16.81
C LEU A 261 -8.47 4.09 -18.13
N LYS A 262 -8.70 5.37 -18.50
CA LYS A 262 -8.14 6.01 -19.68
C LYS A 262 -7.14 7.07 -19.25
N ILE A 263 -5.95 7.04 -19.83
CA ILE A 263 -4.90 8.04 -19.59
C ILE A 263 -5.25 9.34 -20.35
N THR A 264 -5.36 10.47 -19.62
CA THR A 264 -5.80 11.77 -20.17
C THR A 264 -4.77 12.88 -20.05
#